data_00145c9dfc1a8a2341005edf8fd35e6b
#
_entry.id   00145c9dfc1a8a2341005edf8fd35e6b
#
_cell.length_a   1.000
_cell.length_b   1.000
_cell.length_c   1.000
_cell.angle_alpha   90.00
_cell.angle_beta   90.00
_cell.angle_gamma   90.00
#
_symmetry.space_group_name_H-M   'P 1'
#
loop_
_entity.id
_entity.type
_entity.pdbx_description
1 polymer ?
#
loop_
_entity_poly.entity_id
_entity_poly.type
_entity_poly.pdbx_seq_one_letter_code
_entity_poly.pdbx_strand_id
1 'polypeptide(L)'
;KSYLALVGSLGFALSPLVIIWSRTAVSDSLLCGTVGISLLLFWRKFFENKSKNCISPWIFLSLAILTKGPVAAIIVALTLAIFLSTQDDRKRLLLKIKPLQGILITFLVSTPWYLIVFLKEGQSFFDSFFGYHNLQRYTTVVNNHSEPWWFFIFIMTIGSLPFSIFLFHGIFETIKE
;
A
#
# COMPACT_ATOMS: atom_id res chain seq x y z
N LYS A 1 -8.47 20.33 -13.48
CA LYS A 1 -7.72 19.37 -12.59
C LYS A 1 -8.65 18.42 -11.83
N SER A 2 -9.80 18.85 -11.28
CA SER A 2 -10.76 17.98 -10.58
C SER A 2 -11.41 16.94 -11.50
N TYR A 3 -11.71 17.30 -12.75
CA TYR A 3 -12.27 16.38 -13.73
C TYR A 3 -11.31 15.22 -14.08
N LEU A 4 -10.04 15.49 -14.27
CA LEU A 4 -9.03 14.46 -14.53
C LEU A 4 -8.87 13.49 -13.35
N ALA A 5 -8.90 14.01 -12.12
CA ALA A 5 -8.88 13.18 -10.93
C ALA A 5 -10.14 12.28 -10.82
N LEU A 6 -11.32 12.82 -11.18
CA LEU A 6 -12.56 12.04 -11.22
C LEU A 6 -12.49 10.92 -12.28
N VAL A 7 -12.04 11.24 -13.49
CA VAL A 7 -11.90 10.25 -14.58
C VAL A 7 -10.89 9.16 -14.19
N GLY A 8 -9.74 9.53 -13.61
CA GLY A 8 -8.74 8.57 -13.15
C GLY A 8 -9.26 7.65 -12.04
N SER A 9 -9.98 8.20 -11.05
CA SER A 9 -10.55 7.39 -9.95
C SER A 9 -11.69 6.48 -10.44
N LEU A 10 -12.52 6.94 -11.36
CA LEU A 10 -13.54 6.10 -12.00
C LEU A 10 -12.90 5.00 -12.86
N GLY A 11 -11.87 5.32 -13.63
CA GLY A 11 -11.12 4.34 -14.41
C GLY A 11 -10.52 3.24 -13.54
N PHE A 12 -9.94 3.60 -12.41
CA PHE A 12 -9.45 2.63 -11.44
C PHE A 12 -10.59 1.77 -10.88
N ALA A 13 -11.67 2.39 -10.41
CA ALA A 13 -12.79 1.68 -9.78
C ALA A 13 -13.54 0.76 -10.75
N LEU A 14 -13.60 1.11 -12.04
CA LEU A 14 -14.28 0.35 -13.08
C LEU A 14 -13.37 -0.66 -13.80
N SER A 15 -12.09 -0.72 -13.46
CA SER A 15 -11.21 -1.71 -14.07
C SER A 15 -11.61 -3.14 -13.65
N PRO A 16 -11.66 -4.10 -14.60
CA PRO A 16 -12.10 -5.48 -14.33
C PRO A 16 -11.32 -6.13 -13.18
N LEU A 17 -10.03 -5.91 -13.12
CA LEU A 17 -9.17 -6.46 -12.07
C LEU A 17 -9.61 -5.97 -10.68
N VAL A 18 -9.87 -4.67 -10.51
CA VAL A 18 -10.33 -4.10 -9.24
C VAL A 18 -11.70 -4.62 -8.86
N ILE A 19 -12.64 -4.73 -9.82
CA ILE A 19 -13.98 -5.25 -9.58
C ILE A 19 -13.92 -6.71 -9.14
N ILE A 20 -13.15 -7.56 -9.82
CA ILE A 20 -13.03 -8.98 -9.49
C ILE A 20 -12.42 -9.13 -8.10
N TRP A 21 -11.27 -8.51 -7.84
CA TRP A 21 -10.58 -8.64 -6.55
C TRP A 21 -11.32 -8.01 -5.37
N SER A 22 -12.12 -6.96 -5.59
CA SER A 22 -12.94 -6.38 -4.53
C SER A 22 -14.14 -7.26 -4.13
N ARG A 23 -14.59 -8.14 -5.02
CA ARG A 23 -15.70 -9.08 -4.77
C ARG A 23 -15.26 -10.47 -4.29
N THR A 24 -14.03 -10.85 -4.56
CA THR A 24 -13.43 -12.04 -3.95
C THR A 24 -13.05 -11.67 -2.51
N ALA A 25 -13.53 -12.38 -1.51
CA ALA A 25 -13.29 -12.09 -0.08
C ALA A 25 -11.80 -12.26 0.32
N VAL A 26 -10.90 -11.60 -0.42
CA VAL A 26 -9.45 -11.61 -0.24
C VAL A 26 -9.02 -10.30 0.41
N SER A 27 -8.10 -10.38 1.37
CA SER A 27 -7.57 -9.21 2.10
C SER A 27 -6.81 -8.19 1.21
N ASP A 28 -6.47 -8.58 -0.03
CA ASP A 28 -5.66 -7.76 -0.93
C ASP A 28 -6.33 -6.46 -1.37
N SER A 29 -7.65 -6.48 -1.59
CA SER A 29 -8.40 -5.27 -1.94
C SER A 29 -8.45 -4.28 -0.78
N LEU A 30 -8.62 -4.78 0.45
CA LEU A 30 -8.59 -3.97 1.65
C LEU A 30 -7.20 -3.42 1.93
N LEU A 31 -6.15 -4.22 1.72
CA LEU A 31 -4.76 -3.78 1.78
C LEU A 31 -4.49 -2.65 0.79
N CYS A 32 -4.87 -2.84 -0.48
CA CYS A 32 -4.69 -1.85 -1.53
C CYS A 32 -5.39 -0.53 -1.18
N GLY A 33 -6.64 -0.58 -0.72
CA GLY A 33 -7.41 0.58 -0.31
C GLY A 33 -6.77 1.33 0.88
N THR A 34 -6.41 0.61 1.93
CA THR A 34 -5.82 1.22 3.14
C THR A 34 -4.43 1.78 2.91
N VAL A 35 -3.57 1.09 2.15
CA VAL A 35 -2.25 1.59 1.70
C VAL A 35 -2.42 2.81 0.81
N GLY A 36 -3.33 2.76 -0.17
CA GLY A 36 -3.60 3.87 -1.08
C GLY A 36 -4.06 5.13 -0.34
N ILE A 37 -4.99 5.00 0.60
CA ILE A 37 -5.45 6.13 1.44
C ILE A 37 -4.30 6.66 2.31
N SER A 38 -3.51 5.78 2.93
CA SER A 38 -2.35 6.17 3.73
C SER A 38 -1.36 7.01 2.91
N LEU A 39 -0.97 6.53 1.72
CA LEU A 39 -0.06 7.25 0.81
C LEU A 39 -0.63 8.58 0.33
N LEU A 40 -1.92 8.63 -0.02
CA LEU A 40 -2.60 9.86 -0.40
C LEU A 40 -2.59 10.91 0.73
N LEU A 41 -2.82 10.46 1.95
CA LEU A 41 -2.78 11.34 3.12
C LEU A 41 -1.36 11.85 3.44
N PHE A 42 -0.31 11.01 3.24
CA PHE A 42 1.07 11.46 3.29
C PHE A 42 1.37 12.49 2.20
N TRP A 43 0.95 12.23 0.96
CA TRP A 43 1.09 13.18 -0.16
C TRP A 43 0.45 14.52 0.17
N ARG A 44 -0.79 14.54 0.63
CA ARG A 44 -1.48 15.77 1.06
C ARG A 44 -0.72 16.49 2.18
N LYS A 45 -0.11 15.75 3.09
CA LYS A 45 0.69 16.31 4.18
C LYS A 45 1.97 16.97 3.67
N PHE A 46 2.59 16.46 2.63
CA PHE A 46 3.78 17.06 2.04
C PHE A 46 3.47 18.40 1.34
N PHE A 47 2.39 18.46 0.58
CA PHE A 47 2.11 19.57 -0.32
C PHE A 47 1.01 20.53 0.17
N GLU A 48 0.06 20.08 0.97
CA GLU A 48 -0.99 20.92 1.51
C GLU A 48 -0.60 21.46 2.90
N ASN A 49 -0.33 22.77 3.00
CA ASN A 49 -0.01 23.41 4.30
C ASN A 49 -1.19 23.41 5.30
N LYS A 50 -2.39 23.13 4.86
CA LYS A 50 -3.62 23.13 5.66
C LYS A 50 -3.87 21.87 6.46
N SER A 51 -3.22 20.76 6.13
CA SER A 51 -3.41 19.49 6.83
C SER A 51 -2.72 19.49 8.19
N LYS A 52 -3.44 19.89 9.25
CA LYS A 52 -2.94 19.85 10.63
C LYS A 52 -2.86 18.41 11.18
N ASN A 53 -3.62 17.49 10.60
CA ASN A 53 -3.72 16.13 11.09
C ASN A 53 -2.55 15.27 10.60
N CYS A 54 -1.65 14.91 11.52
CA CYS A 54 -0.53 13.99 11.25
C CYS A 54 -0.86 12.53 11.58
N ILE A 55 -2.00 12.27 12.18
CA ILE A 55 -2.37 10.96 12.75
C ILE A 55 -3.01 10.06 11.69
N SER A 56 -3.87 10.64 10.83
CA SER A 56 -4.66 9.86 9.87
C SER A 56 -3.84 8.96 8.92
N PRO A 57 -2.74 9.39 8.30
CA PRO A 57 -1.97 8.49 7.44
C PRO A 57 -1.43 7.27 8.20
N TRP A 58 -1.03 7.46 9.47
CA TRP A 58 -0.52 6.40 10.32
C TRP A 58 -1.62 5.44 10.79
N ILE A 59 -2.84 5.93 11.03
CA ILE A 59 -3.99 5.07 11.33
C ILE A 59 -4.29 4.16 10.13
N PHE A 60 -4.34 4.70 8.91
CA PHE A 60 -4.58 3.88 7.72
C PHE A 60 -3.43 2.90 7.45
N LEU A 61 -2.17 3.27 7.76
CA LEU A 61 -1.06 2.33 7.75
C LEU A 61 -1.24 1.21 8.77
N SER A 62 -1.70 1.53 9.98
CA SER A 62 -1.98 0.53 11.02
C SER A 62 -3.07 -0.45 10.58
N LEU A 63 -4.15 0.05 9.97
CA LEU A 63 -5.20 -0.78 9.40
C LEU A 63 -4.67 -1.67 8.27
N ALA A 64 -3.78 -1.15 7.42
CA ALA A 64 -3.13 -1.94 6.38
C ALA A 64 -2.26 -3.08 6.97
N ILE A 65 -1.53 -2.81 8.06
CA ILE A 65 -0.76 -3.84 8.78
C ILE A 65 -1.68 -4.90 9.37
N LEU A 66 -2.84 -4.52 9.91
CA LEU A 66 -3.83 -5.48 10.43
C LEU A 66 -4.42 -6.37 9.32
N THR A 67 -4.44 -5.93 8.07
CA THR A 67 -4.97 -6.74 6.95
C THR A 67 -4.01 -7.83 6.48
N LYS A 68 -2.73 -7.55 6.37
CA LYS A 68 -1.76 -8.48 5.76
C LYS A 68 -0.38 -8.48 6.43
N GLY A 69 -0.27 -7.91 7.61
CA GLY A 69 0.98 -7.90 8.39
C GLY A 69 2.00 -6.86 7.93
N PRO A 70 3.29 -7.10 8.23
CA PRO A 70 4.35 -6.11 8.07
C PRO A 70 4.62 -5.70 6.61
N VAL A 71 4.16 -6.46 5.62
CA VAL A 71 4.31 -6.13 4.20
C VAL A 71 3.74 -4.75 3.85
N ALA A 72 2.63 -4.37 4.48
CA ALA A 72 2.03 -3.05 4.30
C ALA A 72 2.99 -1.92 4.73
N ALA A 73 3.66 -2.10 5.86
CA ALA A 73 4.65 -1.14 6.35
C ALA A 73 5.86 -1.03 5.41
N ILE A 74 6.32 -2.17 4.87
CA ILE A 74 7.43 -2.20 3.91
C ILE A 74 7.07 -1.43 2.63
N ILE A 75 5.89 -1.67 2.06
CA ILE A 75 5.43 -0.99 0.83
C ILE A 75 5.37 0.53 1.05
N VAL A 76 4.73 0.98 2.14
CA VAL A 76 4.61 2.41 2.43
C VAL A 76 5.98 3.03 2.73
N ALA A 77 6.82 2.37 3.53
CA ALA A 77 8.15 2.86 3.87
C ALA A 77 9.05 2.98 2.63
N LEU A 78 9.07 1.98 1.74
CA LEU A 78 9.83 2.02 0.48
C LEU A 78 9.31 3.15 -0.43
N THR A 79 8.00 3.27 -0.58
CA THR A 79 7.41 4.34 -1.40
C THR A 79 7.80 5.72 -0.87
N LEU A 80 7.71 5.93 0.45
CA LEU A 80 8.11 7.19 1.08
C LEU A 80 9.62 7.43 0.97
N ALA A 81 10.45 6.39 1.15
CA ALA A 81 11.90 6.49 1.04
C ALA A 81 12.34 6.88 -0.39
N ILE A 82 11.79 6.21 -1.41
CA ILE A 82 12.05 6.54 -2.83
C ILE A 82 11.59 7.97 -3.12
N PHE A 83 10.38 8.34 -2.72
CA PHE A 83 9.87 9.69 -2.93
C PHE A 83 10.76 10.76 -2.24
N LEU A 84 11.11 10.55 -0.98
CA LEU A 84 11.96 11.49 -0.24
C LEU A 84 13.38 11.58 -0.83
N SER A 85 13.91 10.51 -1.42
CA SER A 85 15.24 10.54 -2.05
C SER A 85 15.30 11.44 -3.28
N THR A 86 14.17 11.66 -3.96
CA THR A 86 14.05 12.57 -5.12
C THR A 86 13.83 14.04 -4.74
N GLN A 87 13.64 14.34 -3.44
CA GLN A 87 13.34 15.69 -2.98
C GLN A 87 14.56 16.39 -2.38
N ASP A 88 14.78 17.65 -2.72
CA ASP A 88 15.86 18.48 -2.16
C ASP A 88 15.64 18.74 -0.66
N ASP A 89 14.39 19.01 -0.27
CA ASP A 89 13.98 19.34 1.11
C ASP A 89 13.60 18.09 1.95
N ARG A 90 14.22 16.92 1.68
CA ARG A 90 13.88 15.62 2.28
C ARG A 90 13.77 15.63 3.82
N LYS A 91 14.68 16.31 4.51
CA LYS A 91 14.67 16.41 5.99
C LYS A 91 13.43 17.16 6.50
N ARG A 92 13.07 18.26 5.85
CA ARG A 92 11.89 19.04 6.19
C ARG A 92 10.60 18.25 5.95
N LEU A 93 10.51 17.53 4.84
CA LEU A 93 9.36 16.69 4.53
C LEU A 93 9.23 15.52 5.52
N LEU A 94 10.33 14.88 5.88
CA LEU A 94 10.35 13.81 6.88
C LEU A 94 9.84 14.32 8.24
N LEU A 95 10.27 15.48 8.68
CA LEU A 95 9.81 16.09 9.94
C LEU A 95 8.31 16.44 9.90
N LYS A 96 7.77 16.81 8.74
CA LYS A 96 6.33 17.11 8.59
C LYS A 96 5.44 15.89 8.90
N ILE A 97 5.86 14.68 8.58
CA ILE A 97 5.08 13.46 8.82
C ILE A 97 5.20 12.92 10.24
N LYS A 98 6.11 13.49 11.05
CA LYS A 98 6.36 13.12 12.45
C LYS A 98 6.53 11.60 12.65
N PRO A 99 7.59 10.99 12.10
CA PRO A 99 7.72 9.54 12.02
C PRO A 99 7.70 8.85 13.38
N LEU A 100 8.31 9.44 14.42
CA LEU A 100 8.30 8.86 15.78
C LEU A 100 6.88 8.76 16.36
N GLN A 101 6.06 9.81 16.21
CA GLN A 101 4.66 9.76 16.61
C GLN A 101 3.88 8.75 15.78
N GLY A 102 4.18 8.68 14.49
CA GLY A 102 3.54 7.75 13.58
C GLY A 102 3.83 6.29 13.92
N ILE A 103 5.08 5.95 14.17
CA ILE A 103 5.47 4.59 14.61
C ILE A 103 4.76 4.22 15.91
N LEU A 104 4.69 5.15 16.88
CA LEU A 104 3.97 4.92 18.14
C LEU A 104 2.47 4.65 17.90
N ILE A 105 1.82 5.45 17.05
CA ILE A 105 0.41 5.26 16.71
C ILE A 105 0.21 3.90 16.02
N THR A 106 1.06 3.57 15.06
CA THR A 106 1.01 2.30 14.34
C THR A 106 1.14 1.13 15.31
N PHE A 107 2.09 1.21 16.24
CA PHE A 107 2.27 0.18 17.25
C PHE A 107 1.05 0.06 18.19
N LEU A 108 0.54 1.18 18.71
CA LEU A 108 -0.62 1.18 19.61
C LEU A 108 -1.90 0.63 18.96
N VAL A 109 -2.10 0.89 17.67
CA VAL A 109 -3.29 0.43 16.95
C VAL A 109 -3.17 -1.03 16.52
N SER A 110 -1.97 -1.48 16.10
CA SER A 110 -1.80 -2.84 15.55
C SER A 110 -1.53 -3.89 16.64
N THR A 111 -0.77 -3.55 17.67
CA THR A 111 -0.30 -4.51 18.68
C THR A 111 -1.42 -5.21 19.45
N PRO A 112 -2.52 -4.54 19.88
CA PRO A 112 -3.55 -5.21 20.68
C PRO A 112 -4.12 -6.45 20.01
N TRP A 113 -4.37 -6.40 18.68
CA TRP A 113 -4.89 -7.54 17.94
C TRP A 113 -3.86 -8.69 17.87
N TYR A 114 -2.61 -8.39 17.51
CA TYR A 114 -1.56 -9.40 17.44
C TYR A 114 -1.29 -10.03 18.82
N LEU A 115 -1.33 -9.22 19.88
CA LEU A 115 -1.15 -9.70 21.24
C LEU A 115 -2.27 -10.66 21.67
N ILE A 116 -3.53 -10.31 21.40
CA ILE A 116 -4.69 -11.16 21.75
C ILE A 116 -4.60 -12.50 21.01
N VAL A 117 -4.27 -12.49 19.71
CA VAL A 117 -4.15 -13.72 18.91
C VAL A 117 -2.96 -14.56 19.41
N PHE A 118 -1.84 -13.94 19.71
CA PHE A 118 -0.67 -14.63 20.25
C PHE A 118 -0.97 -15.29 21.62
N LEU A 119 -1.69 -14.60 22.50
CA LEU A 119 -2.11 -15.15 23.78
C LEU A 119 -3.08 -16.34 23.66
N LYS A 120 -3.87 -16.38 22.58
CA LYS A 120 -4.80 -17.50 22.33
C LYS A 120 -4.14 -18.70 21.68
N GLU A 121 -3.34 -18.48 20.65
CA GLU A 121 -2.81 -19.51 19.75
C GLU A 121 -1.32 -19.80 19.97
N GLY A 122 -0.64 -18.95 20.74
CA GLY A 122 0.76 -19.15 21.12
C GLY A 122 1.73 -19.15 19.92
N GLN A 123 2.75 -19.99 20.02
CA GLN A 123 3.83 -20.11 19.04
C GLN A 123 3.34 -20.53 17.66
N SER A 124 2.26 -21.32 17.58
CA SER A 124 1.68 -21.77 16.31
C SER A 124 1.23 -20.61 15.42
N PHE A 125 0.65 -19.57 16.02
CA PHE A 125 0.30 -18.35 15.27
C PHE A 125 1.54 -17.64 14.74
N PHE A 126 2.58 -17.50 15.57
CA PHE A 126 3.81 -16.82 15.18
C PHE A 126 4.49 -17.51 14.00
N ASP A 127 4.63 -18.82 14.06
CA ASP A 127 5.27 -19.62 13.02
C ASP A 127 4.47 -19.62 11.72
N SER A 128 3.13 -19.69 11.81
CA SER A 128 2.25 -19.63 10.64
C SER A 128 2.25 -18.23 10.02
N PHE A 129 2.02 -17.20 10.82
CA PHE A 129 1.80 -15.84 10.30
C PHE A 129 3.10 -15.18 9.86
N PHE A 130 4.12 -15.15 10.71
CA PHE A 130 5.41 -14.54 10.39
C PHE A 130 6.32 -15.47 9.61
N GLY A 131 6.36 -16.76 9.94
CA GLY A 131 7.16 -17.76 9.23
C GLY A 131 6.61 -18.08 7.87
N TYR A 132 5.50 -18.82 7.79
CA TYR A 132 4.97 -19.32 6.52
C TYR A 132 4.37 -18.22 5.63
N HIS A 133 3.44 -17.42 6.16
CA HIS A 133 2.71 -16.46 5.35
C HIS A 133 3.48 -15.18 4.99
N ASN A 134 4.47 -14.80 5.76
CA ASN A 134 5.27 -13.62 5.47
C ASN A 134 6.68 -13.97 4.96
N LEU A 135 7.48 -14.75 5.69
CA LEU A 135 8.88 -14.96 5.33
C LEU A 135 9.03 -15.98 4.19
N GLN A 136 8.43 -17.17 4.30
CA GLN A 136 8.61 -18.22 3.29
C GLN A 136 8.01 -17.85 1.94
N ARG A 137 6.88 -17.12 1.90
CA ARG A 137 6.28 -16.65 0.64
C ARG A 137 7.20 -15.72 -0.16
N TYR A 138 8.14 -15.04 0.47
CA TYR A 138 9.09 -14.17 -0.22
C TYR A 138 10.41 -14.85 -0.56
N THR A 139 10.76 -15.93 0.14
CA THR A 139 12.05 -16.61 -0.02
C THR A 139 11.96 -17.90 -0.81
N THR A 140 10.77 -18.52 -0.88
CA THR A 140 10.57 -19.80 -1.56
C THR A 140 9.30 -19.79 -2.42
N VAL A 141 9.28 -20.64 -3.46
CA VAL A 141 8.08 -20.86 -4.26
C VAL A 141 7.08 -21.69 -3.45
N VAL A 142 6.02 -21.02 -2.96
CA VAL A 142 4.93 -21.66 -2.22
C VAL A 142 3.77 -21.91 -3.17
N ASN A 143 3.13 -23.10 -3.06
CA ASN A 143 1.97 -23.52 -3.87
C ASN A 143 2.23 -23.63 -5.38
N ASN A 144 3.46 -23.91 -5.82
CA ASN A 144 3.84 -24.04 -7.25
C ASN A 144 3.51 -22.80 -8.12
N HIS A 145 3.32 -21.63 -7.53
CA HIS A 145 3.13 -20.38 -8.28
C HIS A 145 4.48 -19.77 -8.67
N SER A 146 5.14 -20.35 -9.68
CA SER A 146 6.35 -19.83 -10.28
C SER A 146 6.01 -19.18 -11.63
N GLU A 147 5.55 -17.95 -11.59
CA GLU A 147 5.26 -17.19 -12.80
C GLU A 147 6.46 -16.31 -13.18
N PRO A 148 6.72 -16.09 -14.49
CA PRO A 148 7.80 -15.22 -14.93
C PRO A 148 7.52 -13.77 -14.53
N TRP A 149 8.57 -12.97 -14.35
CA TRP A 149 8.47 -11.57 -13.88
C TRP A 149 7.53 -10.67 -14.72
N TRP A 150 7.40 -10.94 -16.03
CA TRP A 150 6.52 -10.18 -16.94
C TRP A 150 5.03 -10.53 -16.78
N PHE A 151 4.70 -11.66 -16.15
CA PHE A 151 3.33 -12.13 -15.94
C PHE A 151 2.45 -11.07 -15.26
N PHE A 152 2.97 -10.45 -14.22
CA PHE A 152 2.23 -9.40 -13.50
C PHE A 152 1.98 -8.16 -14.36
N ILE A 153 2.92 -7.77 -15.25
CA ILE A 153 2.74 -6.66 -16.19
C ILE A 153 1.59 -6.97 -17.14
N PHE A 154 1.55 -8.20 -17.66
CA PHE A 154 0.49 -8.67 -18.56
C PHE A 154 -0.88 -8.66 -17.87
N ILE A 155 -0.99 -9.25 -16.68
CA ILE A 155 -2.21 -9.27 -15.86
C ILE A 155 -2.70 -7.86 -15.54
N MET A 156 -1.82 -6.95 -15.13
CA MET A 156 -2.17 -5.57 -14.84
C MET A 156 -2.66 -4.83 -16.10
N THR A 157 -2.02 -5.07 -17.24
CA THR A 157 -2.40 -4.42 -18.51
C THR A 157 -3.79 -4.87 -18.96
N ILE A 158 -4.06 -6.18 -18.97
CA ILE A 158 -5.37 -6.72 -19.37
C ILE A 158 -6.43 -6.40 -18.33
N GLY A 159 -6.11 -6.60 -17.07
CA GLY A 159 -7.06 -6.39 -15.97
C GLY A 159 -7.47 -4.93 -15.75
N SER A 160 -6.71 -3.99 -16.30
CA SER A 160 -7.04 -2.55 -16.28
C SER A 160 -7.70 -2.05 -17.57
N LEU A 161 -7.99 -2.93 -18.55
CA LEU A 161 -8.69 -2.53 -19.76
C LEU A 161 -10.10 -1.97 -19.43
N PRO A 162 -10.58 -0.96 -20.20
CA PRO A 162 -9.90 -0.27 -21.33
C PRO A 162 -8.92 0.83 -20.92
N PHE A 163 -8.74 1.08 -19.61
CA PHE A 163 -8.01 2.24 -19.07
C PHE A 163 -6.49 2.11 -19.17
N SER A 164 -5.96 0.90 -19.34
CA SER A 164 -4.52 0.65 -19.51
C SER A 164 -3.90 1.39 -20.71
N ILE A 165 -4.68 1.67 -21.76
CA ILE A 165 -4.23 2.45 -22.91
C ILE A 165 -3.83 3.87 -22.48
N PHE A 166 -4.63 4.49 -21.61
CA PHE A 166 -4.33 5.83 -21.06
C PHE A 166 -3.14 5.83 -20.12
N LEU A 167 -2.89 4.72 -19.39
CA LEU A 167 -1.72 4.56 -18.54
C LEU A 167 -0.43 4.61 -19.35
N PHE A 168 -0.35 3.84 -20.43
CA PHE A 168 0.81 3.84 -21.33
C PHE A 168 1.04 5.19 -21.99
N HIS A 169 -0.02 5.83 -22.45
CA HIS A 169 0.06 7.17 -23.02
C HIS A 169 0.57 8.20 -21.99
N GLY A 170 0.03 8.17 -20.76
CA GLY A 170 0.46 9.07 -19.69
C GLY A 170 1.93 8.87 -19.28
N ILE A 171 2.40 7.62 -19.17
CA ILE A 171 3.81 7.32 -18.90
C ILE A 171 4.70 7.87 -20.01
N PHE A 172 4.32 7.66 -21.28
CA PHE A 172 5.08 8.11 -22.43
C PHE A 172 5.20 9.63 -22.50
N GLU A 173 4.13 10.36 -22.21
CA GLU A 173 4.16 11.83 -22.14
C GLU A 173 5.01 12.34 -20.98
N THR A 174 4.92 11.72 -19.80
CA THR A 174 5.70 12.13 -18.62
C THR A 174 7.22 11.91 -18.81
N ILE A 175 7.63 10.90 -19.60
CA ILE A 175 9.06 10.67 -19.89
C ILE A 175 9.60 11.69 -20.91
N LYS A 176 8.73 12.29 -21.73
CA LYS A 176 9.13 13.30 -22.72
C LYS A 176 9.32 14.71 -22.13
N GLU A 177 8.70 15.00 -20.99
CA GLU A 177 8.89 16.26 -20.24
C GLU A 177 10.16 16.23 -19.39
#